data_fe1f6fa8611e9dec2d481f962d7b2aca
#
_entry.id   fe1f6fa8611e9dec2d481f962d7b2aca
#
_cell.length_a   1.000
_cell.length_b   1.000
_cell.length_c   1.000
_cell.angle_alpha   90.00
_cell.angle_beta   90.00
_cell.angle_gamma   90.00
#
_symmetry.space_group_name_H-M   'P 1'
#
loop_
_entity.id
_entity.type
_entity.pdbx_description
1 polymer ?
#
loop_
_entity_poly.entity_id
_entity_poly.type
_entity_poly.pdbx_seq_one_letter_code
_entity_poly.pdbx_strand_id
1 'polypeptide(L)'
;MPARPKINKLPKEVKDELNKKLRESNYGEYIEIALWLRTLGHDASKSSVARYGKMLKAKDLAIDGLADALGLDTDEAYSDRSAFQILVELGSLRVKEMELISQLKEMGYSGTTQI
;
A
#
# COMPACT_ATOMS: atom_id res chain seq x y z
N MET A 1 -23.11 10.26 -0.98
CA MET A 1 -22.08 10.10 -1.93
C MET A 1 -20.97 9.25 -1.43
N PRO A 2 -20.74 8.23 -2.09
CA PRO A 2 -19.70 7.35 -1.67
C PRO A 2 -18.36 8.03 -1.83
N ALA A 3 -17.69 8.11 -0.76
CA ALA A 3 -16.34 8.61 -0.76
C ALA A 3 -15.43 7.52 -1.26
N ARG A 4 -15.48 7.25 -2.52
CA ARG A 4 -14.50 6.37 -3.08
C ARG A 4 -13.15 7.02 -2.97
N PRO A 5 -12.12 6.29 -2.54
CA PRO A 5 -10.78 6.88 -2.51
C PRO A 5 -10.39 7.21 -3.94
N LYS A 6 -10.45 8.48 -4.23
CA LYS A 6 -10.08 8.98 -5.56
C LYS A 6 -8.63 8.69 -5.90
N ILE A 7 -7.83 8.39 -4.91
CA ILE A 7 -6.43 8.02 -5.09
C ILE A 7 -6.28 6.78 -5.96
N ASN A 8 -7.20 5.82 -5.85
CA ASN A 8 -7.15 4.61 -6.67
C ASN A 8 -7.43 4.87 -8.13
N LYS A 9 -8.01 6.02 -8.46
CA LYS A 9 -8.36 6.41 -9.82
C LYS A 9 -7.37 7.36 -10.46
N LEU A 10 -6.28 7.69 -9.77
CA LEU A 10 -5.27 8.58 -10.30
C LEU A 10 -4.58 7.96 -11.52
N PRO A 11 -4.15 8.79 -12.49
CA PRO A 11 -3.32 8.31 -13.58
C PRO A 11 -2.07 7.63 -13.04
N LYS A 12 -1.55 6.68 -13.77
CA LYS A 12 -0.39 5.91 -13.34
C LYS A 12 0.80 6.80 -13.00
N GLU A 13 1.06 7.80 -13.84
CA GLU A 13 2.18 8.71 -13.62
C GLU A 13 2.07 9.47 -12.30
N VAL A 14 0.86 9.94 -11.98
CA VAL A 14 0.60 10.65 -10.72
C VAL A 14 0.73 9.69 -9.55
N LYS A 15 0.25 8.48 -9.72
CA LYS A 15 0.32 7.46 -8.68
C LYS A 15 1.75 7.04 -8.38
N ASP A 16 2.57 6.91 -9.42
CA ASP A 16 3.99 6.59 -9.25
C ASP A 16 4.71 7.70 -8.48
N GLU A 17 4.42 8.96 -8.80
CA GLU A 17 4.99 10.10 -8.09
C GLU A 17 4.49 10.18 -6.65
N LEU A 18 3.22 9.86 -6.43
CA LEU A 18 2.64 9.78 -5.09
C LEU A 18 3.36 8.73 -4.24
N ASN A 19 3.57 7.55 -4.81
CA ASN A 19 4.28 6.47 -4.13
C ASN A 19 5.70 6.90 -3.77
N LYS A 20 6.38 7.56 -4.69
CA LYS A 20 7.73 8.07 -4.46
C LYS A 20 7.75 9.08 -3.31
N LYS A 21 6.84 10.04 -3.32
CA LYS A 21 6.75 11.04 -2.26
C LYS A 21 6.49 10.42 -0.89
N LEU A 22 5.60 9.44 -0.85
CA LEU A 22 5.30 8.74 0.40
C LEU A 22 6.51 7.98 0.93
N ARG A 23 7.22 7.28 0.06
CA ARG A 23 8.42 6.55 0.46
C ARG A 23 9.52 7.47 0.94
N GLU A 24 9.73 8.59 0.25
CA GLU A 24 10.75 9.57 0.61
C GLU A 24 10.45 10.26 1.95
N SER A 25 9.17 10.43 2.29
CA SER A 25 8.75 11.03 3.55
C SER A 25 8.53 10.01 4.65
N ASN A 26 8.93 8.77 4.43
CA ASN A 26 8.71 7.67 5.37
C ASN A 26 7.23 7.50 5.69
N TYR A 27 6.41 7.57 4.64
CA TYR A 27 4.95 7.40 4.70
C TYR A 27 4.26 8.44 5.58
N GLY A 28 4.82 9.65 5.60
CA GLY A 28 4.26 10.78 6.34
C GLY A 28 3.93 11.95 5.41
N GLU A 29 3.89 13.15 5.98
CA GLU A 29 3.64 14.39 5.25
C GLU A 29 2.36 14.39 4.43
N TYR A 30 1.32 13.82 5.00
CA TYR A 30 0.03 13.64 4.30
C TYR A 30 -0.59 14.97 3.86
N ILE A 31 -0.44 16.01 4.66
CA ILE A 31 -1.01 17.33 4.36
C ILE A 31 -0.35 17.90 3.10
N GLU A 32 0.97 17.88 3.05
CA GLU A 32 1.72 18.41 1.91
C GLU A 32 1.43 17.63 0.64
N ILE A 33 1.34 16.31 0.76
CA ILE A 33 1.04 15.45 -0.38
C ILE A 33 -0.38 15.71 -0.88
N ALA A 34 -1.33 15.87 0.04
CA ALA A 34 -2.71 16.20 -0.35
C ALA A 34 -2.78 17.53 -1.08
N LEU A 35 -2.03 18.54 -0.61
CA LEU A 35 -1.96 19.84 -1.28
C LEU A 35 -1.36 19.70 -2.67
N TRP A 36 -0.30 18.92 -2.80
CA TRP A 36 0.32 18.66 -4.10
C TRP A 36 -0.68 18.02 -5.07
N LEU A 37 -1.44 17.03 -4.62
CA LEU A 37 -2.46 16.41 -5.47
C LEU A 37 -3.52 17.41 -5.91
N ARG A 38 -3.91 18.32 -5.02
CA ARG A 38 -4.88 19.36 -5.36
C ARG A 38 -4.33 20.32 -6.41
N THR A 39 -3.03 20.62 -6.37
CA THR A 39 -2.43 21.48 -7.40
C THR A 39 -2.47 20.84 -8.78
N LEU A 40 -2.55 19.52 -8.84
CA LEU A 40 -2.68 18.78 -10.10
C LEU A 40 -4.14 18.60 -10.52
N GLY A 41 -5.08 19.14 -9.76
CA GLY A 41 -6.49 19.03 -10.07
C GLY A 41 -7.18 17.81 -9.50
N HIS A 42 -6.51 17.07 -8.62
CA HIS A 42 -7.08 15.89 -8.00
C HIS A 42 -7.59 16.21 -6.60
N ASP A 43 -8.83 15.82 -6.34
CA ASP A 43 -9.47 16.07 -5.05
C ASP A 43 -9.03 14.96 -4.08
N ALA A 44 -8.09 15.29 -3.23
CA ALA A 44 -7.58 14.36 -2.23
C ALA A 44 -7.52 15.02 -0.86
N SER A 45 -7.98 14.31 0.15
CA SER A 45 -7.93 14.79 1.52
C SER A 45 -6.72 14.21 2.24
N LYS A 46 -6.33 14.85 3.33
CA LYS A 46 -5.29 14.31 4.21
C LYS A 46 -5.61 12.89 4.64
N SER A 47 -6.88 12.62 4.98
CA SER A 47 -7.31 11.29 5.43
C SER A 47 -7.15 10.25 4.34
N SER A 48 -7.49 10.59 3.09
CA SER A 48 -7.31 9.69 1.95
C SER A 48 -5.85 9.36 1.72
N VAL A 49 -4.99 10.38 1.78
CA VAL A 49 -3.53 10.19 1.61
C VAL A 49 -2.98 9.34 2.75
N ALA A 50 -3.40 9.60 3.99
CA ALA A 50 -2.95 8.82 5.14
C ALA A 50 -3.33 7.35 5.00
N ARG A 51 -4.55 7.09 4.58
CA ARG A 51 -5.05 5.73 4.39
C ARG A 51 -4.27 5.01 3.31
N TYR A 52 -4.02 5.68 2.21
CA TYR A 52 -3.22 5.14 1.11
C TYR A 52 -1.78 4.90 1.55
N GLY A 53 -1.19 5.84 2.31
CA GLY A 53 0.17 5.70 2.81
C GLY A 53 0.35 4.50 3.73
N LYS A 54 -0.63 4.25 4.59
CA LYS A 54 -0.61 3.07 5.46
C LYS A 54 -0.66 1.78 4.65
N MET A 55 -1.49 1.75 3.61
CA MET A 55 -1.60 0.59 2.74
C MET A 55 -0.30 0.36 1.98
N LEU A 56 0.30 1.41 1.45
CA LEU A 56 1.57 1.33 0.74
C LEU A 56 2.69 0.82 1.65
N LYS A 57 2.75 1.34 2.86
CA LYS A 57 3.73 0.89 3.84
C LYS A 57 3.58 -0.60 4.13
N ALA A 58 2.35 -1.07 4.32
CA ALA A 58 2.09 -2.49 4.56
C ALA A 58 2.54 -3.35 3.39
N LYS A 59 2.28 -2.92 2.17
CA LYS A 59 2.74 -3.63 0.97
C LYS A 59 4.25 -3.67 0.87
N ASP A 60 4.90 -2.54 1.11
CA ASP A 60 6.36 -2.45 1.04
C ASP A 60 7.02 -3.37 2.08
N LEU A 61 6.50 -3.38 3.30
CA LEU A 61 6.99 -4.26 4.35
C LEU A 61 6.78 -5.73 4.01
N ALA A 62 5.65 -6.07 3.41
CA ALA A 62 5.36 -7.44 3.00
C ALA A 62 6.32 -7.89 1.89
N ILE A 63 6.61 -7.01 0.93
CA ILE A 63 7.55 -7.30 -0.15
C ILE A 63 8.96 -7.53 0.43
N ASP A 64 9.41 -6.64 1.31
CA ASP A 64 10.71 -6.76 1.94
C ASP A 64 10.83 -8.04 2.77
N GLY A 65 9.78 -8.37 3.53
CA GLY A 65 9.75 -9.60 4.31
C GLY A 65 9.79 -10.85 3.46
N LEU A 66 9.08 -10.85 2.33
CA LEU A 66 9.09 -11.98 1.40
C LEU A 66 10.45 -12.12 0.72
N ALA A 67 11.04 -11.01 0.29
CA ALA A 67 12.37 -11.04 -0.31
C ALA A 67 13.41 -11.59 0.67
N ASP A 68 13.36 -11.16 1.92
CA ASP A 68 14.25 -11.62 2.97
C ASP A 68 14.05 -13.11 3.25
N ALA A 69 12.81 -13.55 3.38
CA ALA A 69 12.49 -14.96 3.63
C ALA A 69 12.96 -15.89 2.50
N LEU A 70 12.96 -15.37 1.27
CA LEU A 70 13.41 -16.13 0.11
C LEU A 70 14.92 -16.00 -0.13
N GLY A 71 15.63 -15.23 0.69
CA GLY A 71 17.05 -15.01 0.53
C GLY A 71 17.40 -14.16 -0.67
N LEU A 72 16.47 -13.35 -1.15
CA LEU A 72 16.68 -12.47 -2.29
C LEU A 72 17.21 -11.12 -1.82
N ASP A 73 18.15 -10.59 -2.58
CA ASP A 73 18.55 -9.19 -2.39
C ASP A 73 17.41 -8.30 -2.88
N THR A 74 16.98 -7.35 -2.05
CA THR A 74 15.88 -6.45 -2.39
C THR A 74 16.19 -5.67 -3.68
N ASP A 75 17.44 -5.24 -3.85
CA ASP A 75 17.83 -4.50 -5.05
C ASP A 75 17.75 -5.39 -6.30
N GLU A 76 18.17 -6.65 -6.17
CA GLU A 76 18.05 -7.61 -7.27
C GLU A 76 16.59 -7.91 -7.59
N ALA A 77 15.75 -8.06 -6.57
CA ALA A 77 14.33 -8.31 -6.75
C ALA A 77 13.66 -7.15 -7.49
N TYR A 78 14.06 -5.93 -7.18
CA TYR A 78 13.49 -4.76 -7.84
C TYR A 78 14.02 -4.55 -9.25
N SER A 79 15.20 -5.08 -9.58
CA SER A 79 15.73 -4.98 -10.93
C SER A 79 15.21 -6.10 -11.84
N ASP A 80 14.83 -7.23 -11.29
CA ASP A 80 14.20 -8.31 -12.06
C ASP A 80 12.68 -8.07 -12.09
N ARG A 81 12.18 -7.68 -13.26
CA ARG A 81 10.77 -7.34 -13.45
C ARG A 81 9.82 -8.47 -13.08
N SER A 82 10.19 -9.70 -13.45
CA SER A 82 9.34 -10.85 -13.17
C SER A 82 9.30 -11.18 -11.69
N ALA A 83 10.46 -11.16 -11.05
CA ALA A 83 10.55 -11.41 -9.61
C ALA A 83 9.83 -10.31 -8.82
N PHE A 84 10.02 -9.06 -9.23
CA PHE A 84 9.35 -7.94 -8.59
C PHE A 84 7.83 -8.04 -8.70
N GLN A 85 7.34 -8.41 -9.88
CA GLN A 85 5.90 -8.57 -10.10
C GLN A 85 5.31 -9.66 -9.21
N ILE A 86 5.99 -10.79 -9.09
CA ILE A 86 5.55 -11.87 -8.21
C ILE A 86 5.55 -11.43 -6.75
N LEU A 87 6.59 -10.73 -6.32
CA LEU A 87 6.66 -10.21 -4.95
C LEU A 87 5.53 -9.23 -4.66
N VAL A 88 5.21 -8.36 -5.61
CA VAL A 88 4.11 -7.42 -5.46
C VAL A 88 2.78 -8.16 -5.30
N GLU A 89 2.54 -9.17 -6.11
CA GLU A 89 1.33 -9.96 -6.00
C GLU A 89 1.23 -10.69 -4.66
N LEU A 90 2.33 -11.31 -4.22
CA LEU A 90 2.37 -11.99 -2.93
C LEU A 90 2.16 -11.01 -1.78
N GLY A 91 2.79 -9.83 -1.85
CA GLY A 91 2.60 -8.79 -0.85
C GLY A 91 1.16 -8.30 -0.80
N SER A 92 0.53 -8.13 -1.94
CA SER A 92 -0.87 -7.70 -2.03
C SER A 92 -1.81 -8.75 -1.44
N LEU A 93 -1.55 -10.03 -1.71
CA LEU A 93 -2.34 -11.12 -1.14
C LEU A 93 -2.18 -11.18 0.37
N ARG A 94 -0.99 -10.95 0.88
CA ARG A 94 -0.75 -10.96 2.32
C ARG A 94 -1.47 -9.83 3.01
N VAL A 95 -1.47 -8.65 2.44
CA VAL A 95 -2.22 -7.51 2.97
C VAL A 95 -3.71 -7.81 2.97
N LYS A 96 -4.21 -8.40 1.88
CA LYS A 96 -5.61 -8.79 1.77
C LYS A 96 -5.99 -9.82 2.84
N GLU A 97 -5.13 -10.79 3.07
CA GLU A 97 -5.33 -11.78 4.12
C GLU A 97 -5.43 -11.12 5.50
N MET A 98 -4.53 -10.20 5.79
CA MET A 98 -4.54 -9.48 7.06
C MET A 98 -5.81 -8.65 7.24
N GLU A 99 -6.28 -8.01 6.18
CA GLU A 99 -7.53 -7.25 6.21
C GLU A 99 -8.73 -8.15 6.50
N LEU A 100 -8.79 -9.30 5.87
CA LEU A 100 -9.86 -10.26 6.08
C LEU A 100 -9.85 -10.82 7.50
N ILE A 101 -8.68 -11.09 8.04
CA ILE A 101 -8.54 -11.53 9.42
C ILE A 101 -9.04 -10.46 10.38
N SER A 102 -8.66 -9.20 10.13
CA SER A 102 -9.14 -8.09 10.94
C SER A 102 -10.66 -7.96 10.91
N GLN A 103 -11.25 -8.12 9.72
CA GLN A 103 -12.71 -8.08 9.58
C GLN A 103 -13.39 -9.19 10.39
N LEU A 104 -12.83 -10.38 10.36
CA LEU A 104 -13.37 -11.49 11.15
C LEU A 104 -13.30 -11.19 12.64
N LYS A 105 -12.20 -10.61 13.11
CA LYS A 105 -12.07 -10.23 14.51
C LYS A 105 -13.08 -9.16 14.91
N GLU A 106 -13.31 -8.19 14.06
CA GLU A 106 -14.31 -7.15 14.31
C GLU A 106 -15.72 -7.73 14.37
N MET A 107 -15.97 -8.78 13.63
CA MET A 107 -17.26 -9.47 13.64
C MET A 107 -17.44 -10.41 14.84
N GLY A 108 -16.47 -10.49 15.72
CA GLY A 108 -16.54 -11.30 16.92
C GLY A 108 -15.99 -12.71 16.79
N TYR A 109 -15.40 -13.04 15.67
CA TYR A 109 -14.75 -14.34 15.51
C TYR A 109 -13.33 -14.29 16.08
N SER A 110 -12.96 -15.33 16.80
CA SER A 110 -11.60 -15.43 17.30
C SER A 110 -10.69 -15.87 16.17
N GLY A 111 -9.41 -15.51 16.28
CA GLY A 111 -8.42 -15.94 15.29
C GLY A 111 -8.17 -17.44 15.31
N THR A 112 -8.74 -18.14 16.27
CA THR A 112 -8.59 -19.57 16.38
C THR A 112 -9.72 -20.24 15.62
N THR A 113 -9.39 -20.92 14.59
CA THR A 113 -10.39 -21.61 13.80
C THR A 113 -10.83 -22.86 14.51
N GLN A 114 -12.09 -22.96 14.73
CA GLN A 114 -12.68 -24.14 15.32
C GLN A 114 -13.24 -24.99 14.20
N ILE A 115 -12.51 -25.92 13.79
CA ILE A 115 -12.98 -26.79 12.71
C ILE A 115 -12.91 -28.23 13.17
#